data_244eb0a76b46a569fb288a696afa35f9
#
_entry.id   244eb0a76b46a569fb288a696afa35f9
#
_cell.length_a   1.000
_cell.length_b   1.000
_cell.length_c   1.000
_cell.angle_alpha   90.00
_cell.angle_beta   90.00
_cell.angle_gamma   90.00
#
_symmetry.space_group_name_H-M   'P 1'
#
loop_
_entity.id
_entity.type
_entity.pdbx_description
1 polymer ?
#
loop_
_entity_poly.entity_id
_entity_poly.type
_entity_poly.pdbx_seq_one_letter_code
_entity_poly.pdbx_strand_id
1 'polypeptide(L)'
;LPFLLKNNLFGIWFCVNLLKPYLVQICYAYIMTDKILGVILGGGQGSRLAPLTTTRSKPAVPIAGKYRLVDIPISNCINSGIHRMFVLTQFNSASLNRHIKNTYHFSHFSAAFVDILAAEQTVDNLTWFQGTADAVRQCMHHIVSHDFEYILILSGDQLYQMDFREMIKAHIKSNAEVTIATIPVTAKDATDFGILKADDDRFITSFIEKPKTGLEDWVSDTGSEMQAEGRNFLASMGIYVFNREYLIKILASNPEEQDFGKEILPRAIASSKVLSYQYEGYWTDIGNISSFFEANLALTDSIPKFNMFDHMHTIYTRARMLPPSKITETLLDKTIIAEGCIVHAKKISHAVLGIRSRIGKDTVITNSYIMGTDRYQTLEEIAFELEQGRLPVGIGERCIINNAIIDKNCKIGNDVSINGGDHLEDGDYGSYAVKDGIVVVKKDAHIPSGTII
;
A
#
# COMPACT_ATOMS: atom_id res chain seq x y z
N LEU A 1 -16.81 -7.06 60.39
CA LEU A 1 -15.86 -6.31 59.53
C LEU A 1 -14.63 -7.14 59.12
N PRO A 2 -13.98 -8.00 59.94
CA PRO A 2 -12.78 -8.74 59.53
C PRO A 2 -13.06 -9.85 58.49
N PHE A 3 -14.29 -10.37 58.39
CA PHE A 3 -14.66 -11.46 57.48
C PHE A 3 -14.91 -10.99 56.05
N LEU A 4 -15.34 -9.74 55.84
CA LEU A 4 -15.58 -9.14 54.53
C LEU A 4 -14.29 -8.71 53.86
N LEU A 5 -13.27 -8.33 54.60
CA LEU A 5 -11.95 -7.94 54.09
C LEU A 5 -11.12 -9.14 53.58
N LYS A 6 -11.26 -10.33 54.22
CA LYS A 6 -10.56 -11.56 53.75
C LYS A 6 -11.08 -12.07 52.43
N ASN A 7 -12.39 -11.99 52.14
CA ASN A 7 -12.97 -12.43 50.88
C ASN A 7 -12.63 -11.48 49.71
N ASN A 8 -12.51 -10.18 49.97
CA ASN A 8 -12.07 -9.21 48.93
C ASN A 8 -10.59 -9.36 48.58
N LEU A 9 -9.72 -9.65 49.55
CA LEU A 9 -8.28 -9.87 49.27
C LEU A 9 -8.05 -11.17 48.49
N PHE A 10 -8.83 -12.22 48.74
CA PHE A 10 -8.75 -13.46 47.98
C PHE A 10 -9.29 -13.29 46.55
N GLY A 11 -10.36 -12.55 46.35
CA GLY A 11 -10.87 -12.16 45.03
C GLY A 11 -9.91 -11.30 44.23
N ILE A 12 -9.29 -10.32 44.88
CA ILE A 12 -8.25 -9.47 44.27
C ILE A 12 -7.00 -10.29 43.93
N TRP A 13 -6.53 -11.16 44.84
CA TRP A 13 -5.40 -12.06 44.61
C TRP A 13 -5.68 -13.05 43.45
N PHE A 14 -6.88 -13.58 43.34
CA PHE A 14 -7.30 -14.48 42.28
C PHE A 14 -7.40 -13.76 40.96
N CYS A 15 -7.99 -12.56 40.91
CA CYS A 15 -8.02 -11.72 39.73
C CYS A 15 -6.60 -11.29 39.25
N VAL A 16 -5.73 -10.90 40.17
CA VAL A 16 -4.35 -10.52 39.86
C VAL A 16 -3.57 -11.71 39.31
N ASN A 17 -3.73 -12.91 39.86
CA ASN A 17 -3.03 -14.10 39.35
C ASN A 17 -3.62 -14.62 38.01
N LEU A 18 -4.91 -14.45 37.77
CA LEU A 18 -5.52 -14.73 36.46
C LEU A 18 -5.10 -13.73 35.39
N LEU A 19 -4.96 -12.45 35.75
CA LEU A 19 -4.57 -11.40 34.82
C LEU A 19 -3.03 -11.29 34.64
N LYS A 20 -2.25 -11.82 35.60
CA LYS A 20 -0.79 -11.76 35.55
C LYS A 20 -0.17 -12.27 34.25
N PRO A 21 -0.56 -13.45 33.69
CA PRO A 21 -0.03 -13.92 32.42
C PRO A 21 -0.43 -13.00 31.26
N TYR A 22 -1.67 -12.45 31.26
CA TYR A 22 -2.10 -11.49 30.25
C TYR A 22 -1.38 -10.14 30.36
N LEU A 23 -1.20 -9.63 31.58
CA LEU A 23 -0.46 -8.39 31.80
C LEU A 23 1.02 -8.54 31.44
N VAL A 24 1.64 -9.66 31.77
CA VAL A 24 3.02 -9.97 31.35
C VAL A 24 3.12 -10.06 29.83
N GLN A 25 2.15 -10.69 29.18
CA GLN A 25 2.14 -10.83 27.73
C GLN A 25 1.91 -9.49 27.02
N ILE A 26 1.04 -8.62 27.55
CA ILE A 26 0.80 -7.27 27.07
C ILE A 26 2.06 -6.39 27.28
N CYS A 27 2.64 -6.44 28.47
CA CYS A 27 3.88 -5.70 28.76
C CYS A 27 5.04 -6.19 27.88
N TYR A 28 5.17 -7.49 27.68
CA TYR A 28 6.20 -8.05 26.80
C TYR A 28 6.01 -7.63 25.34
N ALA A 29 4.76 -7.67 24.85
CA ALA A 29 4.43 -7.19 23.50
C ALA A 29 4.73 -5.69 23.35
N TYR A 30 4.41 -4.87 24.35
CA TYR A 30 4.66 -3.43 24.34
C TYR A 30 6.17 -3.11 24.38
N ILE A 31 6.94 -3.76 25.24
CA ILE A 31 8.40 -3.60 25.34
C ILE A 31 9.08 -4.03 24.03
N MET A 32 8.55 -5.06 23.37
CA MET A 32 9.12 -5.55 22.12
C MET A 32 8.92 -4.57 20.95
N THR A 33 7.76 -3.90 20.86
CA THR A 33 7.50 -2.98 19.75
C THR A 33 8.32 -1.69 19.84
N ASP A 34 8.72 -1.25 21.03
CA ASP A 34 9.62 -0.10 21.24
C ASP A 34 11.04 -0.35 20.71
N LYS A 35 11.43 -1.62 20.53
CA LYS A 35 12.74 -2.03 20.01
C LYS A 35 12.77 -2.18 18.49
N ILE A 36 11.67 -1.84 17.81
CA ILE A 36 11.53 -2.00 16.37
C ILE A 36 11.50 -0.65 15.69
N LEU A 37 12.26 -0.52 14.62
CA LEU A 37 12.22 0.62 13.71
C LEU A 37 11.68 0.20 12.36
N GLY A 38 10.64 0.86 11.86
CA GLY A 38 10.09 0.65 10.52
C GLY A 38 10.84 1.47 9.47
N VAL A 39 11.07 0.88 8.30
CA VAL A 39 11.59 1.58 7.12
C VAL A 39 10.72 1.22 5.92
N ILE A 40 10.05 2.21 5.34
CA ILE A 40 9.14 2.05 4.21
C ILE A 40 9.81 2.58 2.95
N LEU A 41 9.99 1.72 1.95
CA LEU A 41 10.65 2.05 0.70
C LEU A 41 9.64 2.69 -0.27
N GLY A 42 9.78 3.98 -0.49
CA GLY A 42 8.86 4.79 -1.32
C GLY A 42 9.53 5.49 -2.51
N GLY A 43 10.76 5.12 -2.86
CA GLY A 43 11.61 5.87 -3.80
C GLY A 43 11.52 5.45 -5.28
N GLY A 44 10.89 4.33 -5.62
CA GLY A 44 10.86 3.80 -6.97
C GLY A 44 10.12 4.67 -8.00
N GLN A 45 10.56 4.64 -9.26
CA GLN A 45 9.96 5.41 -10.36
C GLN A 45 8.53 4.98 -10.69
N GLY A 46 8.19 3.69 -10.53
CA GLY A 46 6.85 3.16 -10.78
C GLY A 46 6.41 3.26 -12.25
N SER A 47 7.31 3.12 -13.20
CA SER A 47 7.06 3.30 -14.64
C SER A 47 5.95 2.40 -15.20
N ARG A 48 5.80 1.19 -14.68
CA ARG A 48 4.74 0.23 -15.08
C ARG A 48 3.32 0.70 -14.71
N LEU A 49 3.20 1.65 -13.77
CA LEU A 49 1.92 2.23 -13.37
C LEU A 49 1.65 3.58 -14.07
N ALA A 50 2.48 3.96 -15.05
CA ALA A 50 2.20 5.12 -15.88
C ALA A 50 0.88 4.91 -16.66
N PRO A 51 0.04 6.00 -16.82
CA PRO A 51 0.36 7.40 -16.56
C PRO A 51 0.11 7.89 -15.13
N LEU A 52 -0.39 7.06 -14.21
CA LEU A 52 -0.74 7.48 -12.85
C LEU A 52 0.47 7.98 -12.03
N THR A 53 1.68 7.56 -12.38
CA THR A 53 2.94 7.93 -11.71
C THR A 53 3.72 9.05 -12.40
N THR A 54 3.19 9.62 -13.47
CA THR A 54 3.89 10.69 -14.22
C THR A 54 4.18 11.93 -13.38
N THR A 55 3.27 12.28 -12.45
CA THR A 55 3.37 13.50 -11.62
C THR A 55 3.45 13.22 -10.12
N ARG A 56 3.48 11.95 -9.73
CA ARG A 56 3.55 11.49 -8.33
C ARG A 56 4.29 10.17 -8.22
N SER A 57 4.90 9.90 -7.06
CA SER A 57 5.48 8.59 -6.76
C SER A 57 4.40 7.52 -6.64
N LYS A 58 4.75 6.25 -6.89
CA LYS A 58 3.83 5.11 -6.78
C LYS A 58 3.14 5.02 -5.41
N PRO A 59 3.82 5.16 -4.25
CA PRO A 59 3.17 5.15 -2.93
C PRO A 59 2.17 6.30 -2.71
N ALA A 60 2.23 7.36 -3.50
CA ALA A 60 1.30 8.49 -3.43
C ALA A 60 0.05 8.32 -4.29
N VAL A 61 -0.09 7.24 -5.06
CA VAL A 61 -1.26 6.97 -5.90
C VAL A 61 -2.48 6.75 -5.00
N PRO A 62 -3.62 7.42 -5.28
CA PRO A 62 -4.85 7.22 -4.53
C PRO A 62 -5.40 5.80 -4.70
N ILE A 63 -5.87 5.20 -3.61
CA ILE A 63 -6.55 3.90 -3.60
C ILE A 63 -7.85 3.99 -2.78
N ALA A 64 -8.85 3.18 -3.12
CA ALA A 64 -10.12 3.08 -2.40
C ALA A 64 -10.83 4.44 -2.21
N GLY A 65 -10.64 5.36 -3.14
CA GLY A 65 -11.30 6.67 -3.17
C GLY A 65 -10.70 7.75 -2.28
N LYS A 66 -10.02 7.42 -1.17
CA LYS A 66 -9.50 8.44 -0.23
C LYS A 66 -8.10 8.19 0.31
N TYR A 67 -7.64 6.95 0.34
CA TYR A 67 -6.34 6.55 0.85
C TYR A 67 -5.24 6.75 -0.20
N ARG A 68 -3.98 6.53 0.22
CA ARG A 68 -2.83 6.36 -0.67
C ARG A 68 -2.18 5.02 -0.39
N LEU A 69 -1.47 4.45 -1.35
CA LEU A 69 -0.82 3.15 -1.17
C LEU A 69 0.09 3.12 0.07
N VAL A 70 0.84 4.19 0.33
CA VAL A 70 1.71 4.29 1.52
C VAL A 70 0.94 4.22 2.86
N ASP A 71 -0.34 4.57 2.88
CA ASP A 71 -1.14 4.49 4.10
C ASP A 71 -1.28 3.05 4.60
N ILE A 72 -1.18 2.06 3.70
CA ILE A 72 -1.29 0.63 4.04
C ILE A 72 -0.15 0.15 4.95
N PRO A 73 1.13 0.19 4.53
CA PRO A 73 2.23 -0.25 5.39
C PRO A 73 2.37 0.58 6.67
N ILE A 74 2.13 1.91 6.61
CA ILE A 74 2.16 2.75 7.80
C ILE A 74 1.06 2.32 8.80
N SER A 75 -0.16 2.07 8.31
CA SER A 75 -1.27 1.64 9.18
C SER A 75 -1.03 0.26 9.78
N ASN A 76 -0.49 -0.69 9.03
CA ASN A 76 -0.11 -2.00 9.55
C ASN A 76 0.95 -1.89 10.65
N CYS A 77 1.93 -0.99 10.50
CA CYS A 77 2.91 -0.70 11.56
C CYS A 77 2.21 -0.15 12.81
N ILE A 78 1.38 0.89 12.67
CA ILE A 78 0.66 1.51 13.79
C ILE A 78 -0.22 0.48 14.51
N ASN A 79 -0.99 -0.32 13.77
CA ASN A 79 -1.83 -1.38 14.33
C ASN A 79 -1.02 -2.49 15.02
N SER A 80 0.22 -2.71 14.59
CA SER A 80 1.16 -3.64 15.22
C SER A 80 1.92 -3.02 16.40
N GLY A 81 1.65 -1.75 16.77
CA GLY A 81 2.34 -1.05 17.85
C GLY A 81 3.73 -0.51 17.48
N ILE A 82 4.09 -0.52 16.20
CA ILE A 82 5.35 0.04 15.69
C ILE A 82 5.09 1.50 15.32
N HIS A 83 5.57 2.44 16.12
CA HIS A 83 5.24 3.86 16.00
C HIS A 83 6.44 4.71 15.56
N ARG A 84 7.60 4.12 15.32
CA ARG A 84 8.82 4.80 14.85
C ARG A 84 9.13 4.32 13.44
N MET A 85 8.94 5.19 12.45
CA MET A 85 9.05 4.80 11.05
C MET A 85 9.71 5.88 10.21
N PHE A 86 10.58 5.46 9.30
CA PHE A 86 11.08 6.28 8.21
C PHE A 86 10.42 5.88 6.88
N VAL A 87 10.10 6.85 6.06
CA VAL A 87 9.69 6.65 4.68
C VAL A 87 10.76 7.20 3.76
N LEU A 88 11.44 6.31 3.03
CA LEU A 88 12.50 6.67 2.10
C LEU A 88 11.88 7.12 0.77
N THR A 89 12.20 8.32 0.32
CA THR A 89 11.57 8.92 -0.87
C THR A 89 12.60 9.47 -1.84
N GLN A 90 12.31 9.41 -3.14
CA GLN A 90 13.18 9.92 -4.18
C GLN A 90 12.37 10.49 -5.34
N PHE A 91 11.79 9.64 -6.18
CA PHE A 91 11.15 10.01 -7.43
C PHE A 91 9.77 10.64 -7.19
N ASN A 92 9.49 11.82 -7.81
CA ASN A 92 8.20 12.54 -7.73
C ASN A 92 7.61 12.62 -6.31
N SER A 93 8.45 12.82 -5.30
CA SER A 93 8.10 12.64 -3.88
C SER A 93 7.29 13.79 -3.27
N ALA A 94 7.19 14.97 -3.92
CA ALA A 94 6.58 16.16 -3.33
C ALA A 94 5.15 15.94 -2.80
N SER A 95 4.32 15.18 -3.55
CA SER A 95 2.94 14.88 -3.12
C SER A 95 2.89 13.83 -2.01
N LEU A 96 3.83 12.89 -1.99
CA LEU A 96 3.99 11.89 -0.94
C LEU A 96 4.44 12.55 0.37
N ASN A 97 5.50 13.34 0.31
CA ASN A 97 6.04 14.07 1.45
C ASN A 97 4.99 14.96 2.11
N ARG A 98 4.22 15.71 1.30
CA ARG A 98 3.10 16.53 1.78
C ARG A 98 2.00 15.67 2.44
N HIS A 99 1.70 14.51 1.89
CA HIS A 99 0.69 13.61 2.45
C HIS A 99 1.13 13.09 3.81
N ILE A 100 2.32 12.53 3.93
CA ILE A 100 2.86 11.98 5.17
C ILE A 100 2.90 13.05 6.27
N LYS A 101 3.49 14.21 5.94
CA LYS A 101 3.61 15.34 6.88
C LYS A 101 2.28 15.89 7.38
N ASN A 102 1.19 15.77 6.59
CA ASN A 102 -0.13 16.26 6.97
C ASN A 102 -1.07 15.17 7.52
N THR A 103 -0.59 13.95 7.64
CA THR A 103 -1.41 12.79 8.04
C THR A 103 -1.01 12.26 9.40
N TYR A 104 0.26 11.97 9.58
CA TYR A 104 0.76 11.23 10.74
C TYR A 104 1.37 12.17 11.77
N HIS A 105 0.57 12.49 12.79
CA HIS A 105 1.00 13.34 13.91
C HIS A 105 0.83 12.54 15.19
N PHE A 106 1.91 12.40 15.93
CA PHE A 106 1.91 11.82 17.26
C PHE A 106 2.01 12.92 18.34
N SER A 107 1.76 12.55 19.58
CA SER A 107 1.94 13.47 20.70
C SER A 107 3.40 13.93 20.80
N HIS A 108 3.61 15.23 21.06
CA HIS A 108 4.95 15.77 21.30
C HIS A 108 5.66 15.16 22.53
N PHE A 109 4.93 14.44 23.36
CA PHE A 109 5.45 13.76 24.54
C PHE A 109 5.76 12.27 24.31
N SER A 110 5.61 11.80 23.07
CA SER A 110 5.96 10.43 22.69
C SER A 110 7.21 10.40 21.81
N ALA A 111 7.92 9.27 21.81
CA ALA A 111 9.04 9.04 20.89
C ALA A 111 8.58 8.56 19.49
N ALA A 112 7.25 8.53 19.24
CA ALA A 112 6.65 8.07 18.00
C ALA A 112 6.83 9.10 16.89
N PHE A 113 7.13 8.62 15.69
CA PHE A 113 7.26 9.46 14.50
C PHE A 113 6.99 8.69 13.21
N VAL A 114 6.61 9.40 12.17
CA VAL A 114 6.69 8.97 10.76
C VAL A 114 7.43 10.08 10.02
N ASP A 115 8.72 9.88 9.82
CA ASP A 115 9.59 10.87 9.19
C ASP A 115 10.01 10.45 7.79
N ILE A 116 10.37 11.44 6.98
CA ILE A 116 10.76 11.27 5.60
C ILE A 116 12.27 11.39 5.49
N LEU A 117 12.90 10.36 4.93
CA LEU A 117 14.28 10.43 4.48
C LEU A 117 14.26 10.50 2.94
N ALA A 118 14.49 11.70 2.42
CA ALA A 118 14.62 11.89 0.98
C ALA A 118 16.05 11.52 0.54
N ALA A 119 16.20 11.09 -0.71
CA ALA A 119 17.53 10.96 -1.29
C ALA A 119 18.24 12.32 -1.27
N GLU A 120 19.45 12.35 -0.74
CA GLU A 120 20.26 13.56 -0.55
C GLU A 120 21.61 13.40 -1.23
N GLN A 121 22.11 14.50 -1.81
CA GLN A 121 23.50 14.59 -2.23
C GLN A 121 24.33 15.14 -1.06
N THR A 122 25.38 14.43 -0.70
CA THR A 122 26.31 14.81 0.35
C THR A 122 27.71 15.01 -0.26
N VAL A 123 28.65 15.52 0.53
CA VAL A 123 30.04 15.67 0.06
C VAL A 123 30.65 14.32 -0.34
N ASP A 124 30.24 13.26 0.34
CA ASP A 124 30.78 11.89 0.14
C ASP A 124 29.98 11.09 -0.89
N ASN A 125 28.73 11.49 -1.20
CA ASN A 125 27.87 10.81 -2.16
C ASN A 125 27.04 11.80 -2.99
N LEU A 126 27.29 11.85 -4.28
CA LEU A 126 26.59 12.69 -5.26
C LEU A 126 25.48 11.95 -6.02
N THR A 127 25.26 10.66 -5.71
CA THR A 127 24.29 9.84 -6.42
C THR A 127 22.93 9.77 -5.70
N TRP A 128 21.90 9.59 -6.47
CA TRP A 128 20.56 9.22 -5.97
C TRP A 128 20.56 7.75 -5.53
N PHE A 129 19.53 7.30 -4.80
CA PHE A 129 19.37 5.89 -4.48
C PHE A 129 19.37 5.02 -5.74
N GLN A 130 20.30 4.07 -5.81
CA GLN A 130 20.49 3.21 -6.97
C GLN A 130 19.66 1.91 -6.88
N GLY A 131 19.13 1.60 -5.71
CA GLY A 131 18.30 0.44 -5.46
C GLY A 131 17.74 0.45 -4.05
N THR A 132 17.04 -0.61 -3.69
CA THR A 132 16.33 -0.73 -2.40
C THR A 132 17.31 -0.83 -1.22
N ALA A 133 18.38 -1.59 -1.35
CA ALA A 133 19.42 -1.74 -0.32
C ALA A 133 20.29 -0.48 -0.22
N ASP A 134 20.61 0.12 -1.36
CA ASP A 134 21.36 1.36 -1.43
C ASP A 134 20.61 2.52 -0.76
N ALA A 135 19.29 2.61 -0.90
CA ALA A 135 18.47 3.60 -0.22
C ALA A 135 18.61 3.50 1.32
N VAL A 136 18.56 2.27 1.86
CA VAL A 136 18.74 2.05 3.30
C VAL A 136 20.19 2.36 3.72
N ARG A 137 21.19 1.99 2.91
CA ARG A 137 22.61 2.25 3.18
C ARG A 137 22.90 3.74 3.25
N GLN A 138 22.43 4.53 2.28
CA GLN A 138 22.64 5.99 2.27
C GLN A 138 21.95 6.67 3.47
N CYS A 139 20.82 6.15 3.93
CA CYS A 139 20.09 6.68 5.09
C CYS A 139 20.58 6.09 6.44
N MET A 140 21.57 5.19 6.43
CA MET A 140 21.97 4.44 7.63
C MET A 140 22.40 5.35 8.77
N HIS A 141 23.06 6.48 8.51
CA HIS A 141 23.50 7.43 9.55
C HIS A 141 22.33 8.04 10.32
N HIS A 142 21.17 8.26 9.66
CA HIS A 142 19.95 8.67 10.36
C HIS A 142 19.34 7.49 11.14
N ILE A 143 19.30 6.31 10.53
CA ILE A 143 18.68 5.12 11.11
C ILE A 143 19.39 4.72 12.41
N VAL A 144 20.72 4.64 12.43
CA VAL A 144 21.50 4.19 13.59
C VAL A 144 21.52 5.18 14.74
N SER A 145 21.13 6.45 14.53
CA SER A 145 20.99 7.43 15.59
C SER A 145 19.86 7.13 16.57
N HIS A 146 18.95 6.21 16.19
CA HIS A 146 17.86 5.74 17.05
C HIS A 146 18.24 4.43 17.75
N ASP A 147 17.66 4.23 18.94
CA ASP A 147 17.80 2.96 19.68
C ASP A 147 16.76 1.96 19.19
N PHE A 148 17.21 0.82 18.65
CA PHE A 148 16.40 -0.32 18.20
C PHE A 148 17.22 -1.60 18.15
N GLU A 149 16.56 -2.76 18.24
CA GLU A 149 17.20 -4.07 18.10
C GLU A 149 16.86 -4.71 16.75
N TYR A 150 15.66 -4.43 16.23
CA TYR A 150 15.15 -4.99 14.98
C TYR A 150 14.70 -3.88 14.03
N ILE A 151 14.91 -4.09 12.74
CA ILE A 151 14.43 -3.20 11.70
C ILE A 151 13.46 -3.95 10.80
N LEU A 152 12.29 -3.34 10.59
CA LEU A 152 11.25 -3.84 9.68
C LEU A 152 11.29 -3.02 8.39
N ILE A 153 11.68 -3.66 7.28
CA ILE A 153 11.75 -3.04 5.95
C ILE A 153 10.51 -3.44 5.15
N LEU A 154 9.81 -2.47 4.59
CA LEU A 154 8.53 -2.63 3.91
C LEU A 154 8.54 -1.96 2.55
N SER A 155 7.84 -2.55 1.58
CA SER A 155 7.49 -1.86 0.33
C SER A 155 6.31 -0.91 0.55
N GLY A 156 6.35 0.27 -0.10
CA GLY A 156 5.33 1.32 0.04
C GLY A 156 4.18 1.25 -0.97
N ASP A 157 4.02 0.14 -1.71
CA ASP A 157 3.18 0.04 -2.90
C ASP A 157 2.32 -1.23 -2.98
N GLN A 158 2.07 -1.86 -1.84
CA GLN A 158 1.34 -3.12 -1.74
C GLN A 158 0.03 -2.95 -0.94
N LEU A 159 -0.93 -3.82 -1.20
CA LEU A 159 -2.22 -3.85 -0.51
C LEU A 159 -2.34 -5.16 0.30
N TYR A 160 -2.34 -5.03 1.63
CA TYR A 160 -2.43 -6.14 2.58
C TYR A 160 -2.79 -5.64 4.00
N GLN A 161 -3.25 -6.55 4.86
CA GLN A 161 -3.45 -6.29 6.28
C GLN A 161 -2.66 -7.32 7.08
N MET A 162 -1.62 -6.91 7.79
CA MET A 162 -0.70 -7.81 8.49
C MET A 162 -0.37 -7.29 9.88
N ASP A 163 -0.48 -8.17 10.87
CA ASP A 163 0.06 -7.95 12.21
C ASP A 163 1.53 -8.38 12.26
N PHE A 164 2.42 -7.41 12.26
CA PHE A 164 3.86 -7.68 12.28
C PHE A 164 4.37 -8.30 13.59
N ARG A 165 3.60 -8.23 14.67
CA ARG A 165 3.99 -8.82 15.96
C ARG A 165 4.24 -10.32 15.85
N GLU A 166 3.46 -11.04 15.07
CA GLU A 166 3.61 -12.49 14.90
C GLU A 166 4.87 -12.83 14.11
N MET A 167 5.16 -12.08 13.03
CA MET A 167 6.39 -12.23 12.26
C MET A 167 7.63 -11.96 13.12
N ILE A 168 7.60 -10.90 13.94
CA ILE A 168 8.72 -10.52 14.82
C ILE A 168 8.91 -11.56 15.92
N LYS A 169 7.84 -12.10 16.51
CA LYS A 169 7.93 -13.21 17.46
C LYS A 169 8.57 -14.45 16.84
N ALA A 170 8.20 -14.79 15.60
CA ALA A 170 8.81 -15.91 14.88
C ALA A 170 10.29 -15.67 14.63
N HIS A 171 10.68 -14.45 14.21
CA HIS A 171 12.07 -14.04 14.02
C HIS A 171 12.92 -14.25 15.27
N ILE A 172 12.47 -13.73 16.40
CA ILE A 172 13.17 -13.83 17.69
C ILE A 172 13.26 -15.29 18.17
N LYS A 173 12.15 -16.02 18.08
CA LYS A 173 12.09 -17.42 18.54
C LYS A 173 13.03 -18.34 17.75
N SER A 174 13.20 -18.10 16.47
CA SER A 174 14.06 -18.88 15.59
C SER A 174 15.54 -18.50 15.67
N ASN A 175 15.90 -17.42 16.39
CA ASN A 175 17.22 -16.80 16.36
C ASN A 175 17.71 -16.56 14.91
N ALA A 176 16.82 -16.09 14.04
CA ALA A 176 17.16 -15.73 12.67
C ALA A 176 17.89 -14.37 12.64
N GLU A 177 18.80 -14.21 11.68
CA GLU A 177 19.40 -12.90 11.39
C GLU A 177 18.49 -12.07 10.47
N VAL A 178 17.75 -12.77 9.61
CA VAL A 178 16.78 -12.18 8.69
C VAL A 178 15.51 -13.03 8.68
N THR A 179 14.35 -12.39 8.63
CA THR A 179 13.07 -13.06 8.32
C THR A 179 12.43 -12.39 7.12
N ILE A 180 12.00 -13.19 6.16
CA ILE A 180 11.30 -12.73 4.95
C ILE A 180 9.84 -13.14 5.06
N ALA A 181 8.90 -12.20 4.92
CA ALA A 181 7.51 -12.56 4.75
C ALA A 181 7.31 -13.16 3.35
N THR A 182 6.68 -14.32 3.31
CA THR A 182 6.43 -15.07 2.09
C THR A 182 4.93 -15.32 1.93
N ILE A 183 4.49 -15.45 0.69
CA ILE A 183 3.10 -15.79 0.36
C ILE A 183 3.07 -16.92 -0.65
N PRO A 184 2.19 -17.93 -0.48
CA PRO A 184 1.94 -18.94 -1.48
C PRO A 184 1.35 -18.37 -2.75
N VAL A 185 1.95 -18.67 -3.92
CA VAL A 185 1.50 -18.18 -5.23
C VAL A 185 1.40 -19.33 -6.24
N THR A 186 0.65 -19.09 -7.32
CA THR A 186 0.56 -20.03 -8.46
C THR A 186 1.82 -19.96 -9.34
N ALA A 187 2.02 -20.95 -10.21
CA ALA A 187 3.11 -20.93 -11.19
C ALA A 187 3.06 -19.71 -12.12
N LYS A 188 1.87 -19.23 -12.45
CA LYS A 188 1.67 -18.03 -13.28
C LYS A 188 2.20 -16.78 -12.57
N ASP A 189 1.85 -16.60 -11.30
CA ASP A 189 2.20 -15.43 -10.52
C ASP A 189 3.69 -15.46 -10.10
N ALA A 190 4.27 -16.65 -9.94
CA ALA A 190 5.65 -16.86 -9.52
C ALA A 190 6.68 -16.14 -10.43
N THR A 191 6.35 -15.92 -11.70
CA THR A 191 7.24 -15.26 -12.67
C THR A 191 7.45 -13.76 -12.40
N ASP A 192 6.61 -13.16 -11.56
CA ASP A 192 6.65 -11.74 -11.24
C ASP A 192 7.36 -11.42 -9.92
N PHE A 193 7.68 -12.43 -9.11
CA PHE A 193 8.21 -12.30 -7.76
C PHE A 193 9.55 -13.02 -7.56
N GLY A 194 10.24 -12.66 -6.49
CA GLY A 194 11.34 -13.48 -5.97
C GLY A 194 10.79 -14.75 -5.33
N ILE A 195 11.21 -15.91 -5.79
CA ILE A 195 10.75 -17.22 -5.32
C ILE A 195 11.80 -17.83 -4.39
N LEU A 196 11.30 -18.44 -3.32
CA LEU A 196 12.12 -18.99 -2.25
C LEU A 196 11.86 -20.48 -2.08
N LYS A 197 12.88 -21.19 -1.62
CA LYS A 197 12.79 -22.57 -1.17
C LYS A 197 13.17 -22.62 0.31
N ALA A 198 12.34 -23.24 1.12
CA ALA A 198 12.57 -23.40 2.55
C ALA A 198 12.69 -24.88 2.92
N ASP A 199 13.43 -25.16 3.99
CA ASP A 199 13.50 -26.48 4.60
C ASP A 199 12.30 -26.74 5.54
N ASP A 200 12.28 -27.90 6.19
CA ASP A 200 11.22 -28.33 7.10
C ASP A 200 11.11 -27.42 8.35
N ASP A 201 12.20 -26.77 8.77
CA ASP A 201 12.24 -25.79 9.85
C ASP A 201 11.93 -24.37 9.38
N ARG A 202 11.52 -24.22 8.11
CA ARG A 202 11.21 -22.95 7.42
C ARG A 202 12.40 -22.02 7.22
N PHE A 203 13.63 -22.48 7.34
CA PHE A 203 14.78 -21.70 6.93
C PHE A 203 14.95 -21.74 5.41
N ILE A 204 15.22 -20.57 4.84
CA ILE A 204 15.34 -20.40 3.38
C ILE A 204 16.69 -20.97 2.95
N THR A 205 16.65 -21.88 2.00
CA THR A 205 17.84 -22.56 1.44
C THR A 205 18.24 -22.00 0.08
N SER A 206 17.30 -21.44 -0.66
CA SER A 206 17.55 -20.92 -2.02
C SER A 206 16.58 -19.78 -2.36
N PHE A 207 17.03 -18.88 -3.25
CA PHE A 207 16.27 -17.74 -3.74
C PHE A 207 16.54 -17.52 -5.23
N ILE A 208 15.51 -17.19 -5.99
CA ILE A 208 15.60 -16.77 -7.38
C ILE A 208 14.70 -15.60 -7.68
N GLU A 209 15.22 -14.54 -8.28
CA GLU A 209 14.45 -13.34 -8.62
C GLU A 209 13.77 -13.51 -9.99
N LYS A 210 12.44 -13.49 -10.01
CA LYS A 210 11.58 -13.47 -11.20
C LYS A 210 11.94 -14.55 -12.25
N PRO A 211 11.88 -15.82 -11.88
CA PRO A 211 12.22 -16.92 -12.76
C PRO A 211 11.22 -17.01 -13.92
N LYS A 212 11.71 -17.04 -15.15
CA LYS A 212 10.88 -17.20 -16.34
C LYS A 212 10.79 -18.66 -16.82
N THR A 213 11.69 -19.52 -16.36
CA THR A 213 11.79 -20.93 -16.71
C THR A 213 12.32 -21.71 -15.50
N GLY A 214 12.15 -23.03 -15.47
CA GLY A 214 12.69 -23.90 -14.44
C GLY A 214 11.98 -23.78 -13.08
N LEU A 215 10.69 -23.48 -13.07
CA LEU A 215 9.89 -23.35 -11.85
C LEU A 215 9.67 -24.70 -11.14
N GLU A 216 9.77 -25.81 -11.83
CA GLU A 216 9.50 -27.14 -11.31
C GLU A 216 10.38 -27.47 -10.09
N ASP A 217 11.61 -26.96 -10.10
CA ASP A 217 12.58 -27.16 -9.01
C ASP A 217 12.30 -26.28 -7.79
N TRP A 218 11.35 -25.33 -7.86
CA TRP A 218 11.07 -24.33 -6.83
C TRP A 218 9.77 -24.57 -6.06
N VAL A 219 9.15 -25.73 -6.24
CA VAL A 219 8.00 -26.14 -5.43
C VAL A 219 8.39 -26.25 -3.98
N SER A 220 7.57 -25.72 -3.07
CA SER A 220 7.74 -25.71 -1.63
C SER A 220 6.50 -26.25 -0.93
N ASP A 221 6.65 -26.70 0.31
CA ASP A 221 5.50 -27.01 1.15
C ASP A 221 4.84 -25.72 1.60
N THR A 222 3.67 -25.43 1.02
CA THR A 222 2.85 -24.25 1.32
C THR A 222 1.63 -24.57 2.18
N GLY A 223 1.48 -25.84 2.59
CA GLY A 223 0.33 -26.35 3.30
C GLY A 223 -0.77 -26.89 2.38
N SER A 224 -1.56 -27.85 2.89
CA SER A 224 -2.52 -28.61 2.08
C SER A 224 -3.60 -27.77 1.40
N GLU A 225 -4.07 -26.69 2.06
CA GLU A 225 -5.07 -25.78 1.49
C GLU A 225 -4.53 -24.99 0.29
N MET A 226 -3.35 -24.40 0.44
CA MET A 226 -2.70 -23.62 -0.62
C MET A 226 -2.30 -24.50 -1.80
N GLN A 227 -1.81 -25.71 -1.52
CA GLN A 227 -1.46 -26.68 -2.56
C GLN A 227 -2.71 -27.13 -3.36
N ALA A 228 -3.85 -27.31 -2.69
CA ALA A 228 -5.12 -27.63 -3.36
C ALA A 228 -5.58 -26.52 -4.32
N GLU A 229 -5.21 -25.27 -4.04
CA GLU A 229 -5.45 -24.10 -4.90
C GLU A 229 -4.37 -23.93 -6.01
N GLY A 230 -3.39 -24.82 -6.10
CA GLY A 230 -2.27 -24.72 -7.05
C GLY A 230 -1.21 -23.68 -6.68
N ARG A 231 -1.19 -23.21 -5.42
CA ARG A 231 -0.24 -22.21 -4.89
C ARG A 231 0.95 -22.95 -4.26
N ASN A 232 1.81 -23.48 -5.09
CA ASN A 232 2.92 -24.35 -4.69
C ASN A 232 4.27 -23.63 -4.54
N PHE A 233 4.31 -22.31 -4.71
CA PHE A 233 5.53 -21.52 -4.69
C PHE A 233 5.49 -20.48 -3.58
N LEU A 234 6.59 -20.31 -2.84
CA LEU A 234 6.73 -19.25 -1.86
C LEU A 234 7.33 -18.01 -2.51
N ALA A 235 6.53 -16.96 -2.63
CA ALA A 235 6.97 -15.67 -3.16
C ALA A 235 7.37 -14.72 -2.03
N SER A 236 8.44 -13.95 -2.20
CA SER A 236 8.81 -12.86 -1.32
C SER A 236 7.81 -11.72 -1.42
N MET A 237 7.28 -11.29 -0.28
CA MET A 237 6.40 -10.12 -0.21
C MET A 237 7.16 -8.78 -0.22
N GLY A 238 8.49 -8.78 -0.21
CA GLY A 238 9.26 -7.54 -0.05
C GLY A 238 9.14 -6.92 1.36
N ILE A 239 8.87 -7.75 2.35
CA ILE A 239 8.73 -7.40 3.75
C ILE A 239 9.79 -8.19 4.54
N TYR A 240 10.67 -7.48 5.24
CA TYR A 240 11.84 -8.08 5.88
C TYR A 240 11.99 -7.60 7.33
N VAL A 241 12.36 -8.51 8.22
CA VAL A 241 12.87 -8.19 9.56
C VAL A 241 14.34 -8.54 9.61
N PHE A 242 15.18 -7.62 10.04
CA PHE A 242 16.61 -7.83 10.24
C PHE A 242 16.99 -7.53 11.69
N ASN A 243 17.96 -8.28 12.22
CA ASN A 243 18.72 -7.85 13.38
C ASN A 243 19.52 -6.59 13.00
N ARG A 244 19.54 -5.58 13.89
CA ARG A 244 20.27 -4.32 13.68
C ARG A 244 21.71 -4.54 13.25
N GLU A 245 22.46 -5.25 14.07
CA GLU A 245 23.90 -5.47 13.86
C GLU A 245 24.18 -6.22 12.55
N TYR A 246 23.31 -7.19 12.23
CA TYR A 246 23.44 -7.94 11.00
C TYR A 246 23.19 -7.05 9.76
N LEU A 247 22.16 -6.22 9.77
CA LEU A 247 21.88 -5.30 8.66
C LEU A 247 23.04 -4.33 8.44
N ILE A 248 23.53 -3.69 9.51
CA ILE A 248 24.67 -2.78 9.43
C ILE A 248 25.87 -3.49 8.81
N LYS A 249 26.19 -4.69 9.30
CA LYS A 249 27.32 -5.47 8.82
C LYS A 249 27.19 -5.86 7.34
N ILE A 250 26.05 -6.40 6.93
CA ILE A 250 25.87 -6.89 5.54
C ILE A 250 25.89 -5.74 4.53
N LEU A 251 25.29 -4.59 4.86
CA LEU A 251 25.29 -3.41 3.99
C LEU A 251 26.68 -2.72 3.92
N ALA A 252 27.41 -2.69 5.02
CA ALA A 252 28.76 -2.11 5.06
C ALA A 252 29.80 -2.99 4.35
N SER A 253 29.67 -4.33 4.45
CA SER A 253 30.62 -5.27 3.84
C SER A 253 30.44 -5.41 2.32
N ASN A 254 29.32 -4.92 1.76
CA ASN A 254 28.96 -5.07 0.35
C ASN A 254 28.44 -3.74 -0.23
N PRO A 255 29.29 -2.71 -0.32
CA PRO A 255 28.86 -1.36 -0.70
C PRO A 255 28.36 -1.27 -2.16
N GLU A 256 28.79 -2.18 -3.02
CA GLU A 256 28.40 -2.22 -4.44
C GLU A 256 26.99 -2.82 -4.66
N GLU A 257 26.47 -3.58 -3.68
CA GLU A 257 25.18 -4.22 -3.79
C GLU A 257 24.06 -3.21 -3.54
N GLN A 258 23.12 -3.10 -4.48
CA GLN A 258 22.11 -2.04 -4.53
C GLN A 258 20.71 -2.53 -4.17
N ASP A 259 20.40 -3.81 -4.40
CA ASP A 259 19.04 -4.34 -4.29
C ASP A 259 18.95 -5.46 -3.25
N PHE A 260 17.91 -5.39 -2.38
CA PHE A 260 17.70 -6.46 -1.38
C PHE A 260 17.41 -7.80 -2.05
N GLY A 261 16.49 -7.85 -3.01
CA GLY A 261 16.06 -9.10 -3.62
C GLY A 261 17.13 -9.75 -4.47
N LYS A 262 17.85 -8.98 -5.27
CA LYS A 262 18.82 -9.54 -6.23
C LYS A 262 20.17 -9.88 -5.61
N GLU A 263 20.58 -9.18 -4.56
CA GLU A 263 21.96 -9.19 -4.09
C GLU A 263 22.06 -9.50 -2.59
N ILE A 264 21.45 -8.70 -1.73
CA ILE A 264 21.58 -8.82 -0.28
C ILE A 264 20.94 -10.11 0.27
N LEU A 265 19.73 -10.46 -0.16
CA LEU A 265 19.04 -11.65 0.33
C LEU A 265 19.70 -12.95 -0.12
N PRO A 266 20.10 -13.15 -1.40
CA PRO A 266 20.88 -14.32 -1.79
C PRO A 266 22.16 -14.49 -0.97
N ARG A 267 22.87 -13.40 -0.69
CA ARG A 267 24.07 -13.42 0.17
C ARG A 267 23.74 -13.77 1.62
N ALA A 268 22.66 -13.20 2.17
CA ALA A 268 22.22 -13.51 3.53
C ALA A 268 21.85 -14.99 3.67
N ILE A 269 21.15 -15.56 2.69
CA ILE A 269 20.77 -16.99 2.66
C ILE A 269 22.02 -17.89 2.64
N ALA A 270 23.05 -17.51 1.90
CA ALA A 270 24.29 -18.29 1.81
C ALA A 270 25.15 -18.23 3.09
N SER A 271 25.00 -17.21 3.94
CA SER A 271 25.93 -16.94 5.05
C SER A 271 25.30 -16.89 6.44
N SER A 272 23.98 -16.93 6.55
CA SER A 272 23.27 -16.76 7.83
C SER A 272 21.93 -17.50 7.88
N LYS A 273 21.26 -17.45 9.03
CA LYS A 273 19.92 -18.02 9.21
C LYS A 273 18.87 -17.05 8.71
N VAL A 274 18.20 -17.39 7.62
CA VAL A 274 17.11 -16.62 7.03
C VAL A 274 15.82 -17.42 7.15
N LEU A 275 14.83 -16.88 7.91
CA LEU A 275 13.55 -17.55 8.14
C LEU A 275 12.52 -17.12 7.10
N SER A 276 11.72 -18.06 6.60
CA SER A 276 10.50 -17.79 5.85
C SER A 276 9.31 -17.69 6.81
N TYR A 277 8.67 -16.52 6.86
CA TYR A 277 7.40 -16.33 7.57
C TYR A 277 6.26 -16.36 6.56
N GLN A 278 5.55 -17.48 6.46
CA GLN A 278 4.44 -17.63 5.54
C GLN A 278 3.23 -16.84 6.04
N TYR A 279 2.79 -15.89 5.22
CA TYR A 279 1.57 -15.11 5.42
C TYR A 279 0.40 -15.76 4.68
N GLU A 280 -0.74 -15.88 5.35
CA GLU A 280 -1.93 -16.56 4.82
C GLU A 280 -3.07 -15.60 4.44
N GLY A 281 -2.90 -14.31 4.74
CA GLY A 281 -3.90 -13.29 4.44
C GLY A 281 -3.86 -12.81 2.99
N TYR A 282 -4.73 -11.84 2.68
CA TYR A 282 -4.74 -11.20 1.37
C TYR A 282 -3.53 -10.28 1.19
N TRP A 283 -2.84 -10.46 0.09
CA TRP A 283 -1.75 -9.60 -0.35
C TRP A 283 -1.77 -9.46 -1.88
N THR A 284 -1.52 -8.25 -2.38
CA THR A 284 -1.28 -7.99 -3.80
C THR A 284 -0.28 -6.87 -4.01
N ASP A 285 0.61 -7.05 -4.97
CA ASP A 285 1.48 -5.99 -5.48
C ASP A 285 0.73 -5.15 -6.51
N ILE A 286 0.69 -3.86 -6.29
CA ILE A 286 0.09 -2.91 -7.25
C ILE A 286 1.14 -2.55 -8.30
N GLY A 287 1.51 -3.53 -9.13
CA GLY A 287 2.63 -3.45 -10.05
C GLY A 287 2.38 -2.69 -11.35
N ASN A 288 1.15 -2.73 -11.87
CA ASN A 288 0.74 -2.17 -13.16
C ASN A 288 -0.69 -1.63 -13.12
N ILE A 289 -1.19 -1.11 -14.25
CA ILE A 289 -2.53 -0.54 -14.37
C ILE A 289 -3.62 -1.58 -14.11
N SER A 290 -3.48 -2.79 -14.64
CA SER A 290 -4.48 -3.86 -14.47
C SER A 290 -4.60 -4.27 -13.00
N SER A 291 -3.48 -4.58 -12.32
CA SER A 291 -3.49 -4.94 -10.89
C SER A 291 -4.02 -3.81 -10.00
N PHE A 292 -3.71 -2.55 -10.33
CA PHE A 292 -4.26 -1.39 -9.64
C PHE A 292 -5.78 -1.28 -9.83
N PHE A 293 -6.26 -1.46 -11.04
CA PHE A 293 -7.68 -1.38 -11.41
C PHE A 293 -8.48 -2.48 -10.72
N GLU A 294 -8.04 -3.73 -10.88
CA GLU A 294 -8.65 -4.90 -10.26
C GLU A 294 -8.70 -4.79 -8.73
N ALA A 295 -7.59 -4.37 -8.10
CA ALA A 295 -7.52 -4.19 -6.65
C ALA A 295 -8.55 -3.17 -6.15
N ASN A 296 -8.77 -2.05 -6.87
CA ASN A 296 -9.77 -1.06 -6.51
C ASN A 296 -11.19 -1.57 -6.71
N LEU A 297 -11.48 -2.25 -7.83
CA LEU A 297 -12.82 -2.77 -8.10
C LEU A 297 -13.19 -3.93 -7.16
N ALA A 298 -12.25 -4.80 -6.82
CA ALA A 298 -12.47 -5.90 -5.86
C ALA A 298 -12.92 -5.42 -4.48
N LEU A 299 -12.61 -4.16 -4.10
CA LEU A 299 -13.10 -3.56 -2.86
C LEU A 299 -14.63 -3.37 -2.87
N THR A 300 -15.27 -3.36 -4.03
CA THR A 300 -16.72 -3.19 -4.19
C THR A 300 -17.49 -4.51 -4.09
N ASP A 301 -16.82 -5.63 -3.99
CA ASP A 301 -17.43 -6.94 -3.80
C ASP A 301 -18.22 -7.02 -2.49
N SER A 302 -19.24 -7.86 -2.44
CA SER A 302 -20.07 -8.04 -1.24
C SER A 302 -19.26 -8.50 -0.03
N ILE A 303 -18.22 -9.30 -0.25
CA ILE A 303 -17.22 -9.72 0.74
C ILE A 303 -15.85 -9.52 0.12
N PRO A 304 -15.25 -8.32 0.26
CA PRO A 304 -13.96 -8.03 -0.33
C PRO A 304 -12.85 -8.78 0.42
N LYS A 305 -11.88 -9.32 -0.31
CA LYS A 305 -10.70 -9.98 0.28
C LYS A 305 -9.87 -9.04 1.13
N PHE A 306 -9.77 -7.76 0.74
CA PHE A 306 -9.19 -6.69 1.55
C PHE A 306 -10.31 -5.93 2.24
N ASN A 307 -10.48 -6.15 3.54
CA ASN A 307 -11.57 -5.55 4.30
C ASN A 307 -11.17 -4.21 4.92
N MET A 308 -11.67 -3.10 4.37
CA MET A 308 -11.45 -1.76 4.93
C MET A 308 -12.37 -1.43 6.14
N PHE A 309 -13.36 -2.25 6.41
CA PHE A 309 -14.37 -2.03 7.47
C PHE A 309 -14.02 -2.74 8.79
N ASP A 310 -12.78 -3.21 8.91
CA ASP A 310 -12.27 -3.82 10.14
C ASP A 310 -11.73 -2.72 11.08
N HIS A 311 -12.40 -2.54 12.21
CA HIS A 311 -12.01 -1.55 13.21
C HIS A 311 -10.73 -1.92 13.97
N MET A 312 -10.34 -3.20 13.97
CA MET A 312 -9.09 -3.67 14.59
C MET A 312 -7.86 -3.39 13.71
N HIS A 313 -8.08 -3.27 12.39
CA HIS A 313 -7.05 -2.99 11.41
C HIS A 313 -7.36 -1.70 10.63
N THR A 314 -7.63 -0.63 11.36
CA THR A 314 -7.97 0.69 10.77
C THR A 314 -6.87 1.18 9.84
N ILE A 315 -7.25 1.64 8.64
CA ILE A 315 -6.34 2.32 7.72
C ILE A 315 -6.35 3.81 8.04
N TYR A 316 -5.25 4.31 8.59
CA TYR A 316 -5.07 5.73 8.92
C TYR A 316 -4.70 6.51 7.67
N THR A 317 -5.41 7.60 7.43
CA THR A 317 -5.13 8.52 6.33
C THR A 317 -5.47 9.95 6.72
N ARG A 318 -5.12 10.91 5.88
CA ARG A 318 -5.37 12.33 6.14
C ARG A 318 -6.87 12.60 6.36
N ALA A 319 -7.21 13.11 7.54
CA ALA A 319 -8.54 13.66 7.83
C ALA A 319 -8.73 14.97 7.06
N ARG A 320 -9.69 15.01 6.11
CA ARG A 320 -9.89 16.16 5.23
C ARG A 320 -11.07 17.04 5.63
N MET A 321 -11.80 16.69 6.68
CA MET A 321 -12.98 17.43 7.16
C MET A 321 -13.98 17.74 6.02
N LEU A 322 -14.27 16.73 5.20
CA LEU A 322 -15.20 16.87 4.08
C LEU A 322 -16.66 16.69 4.53
N PRO A 323 -17.64 17.35 3.86
CA PRO A 323 -19.04 17.09 4.11
C PRO A 323 -19.44 15.68 3.64
N PRO A 324 -20.55 15.13 4.13
CA PRO A 324 -21.14 13.92 3.55
C PRO A 324 -21.38 14.06 2.04
N SER A 325 -21.31 12.94 1.32
CA SER A 325 -21.61 12.93 -0.11
C SER A 325 -23.10 13.15 -0.35
N LYS A 326 -23.43 14.02 -1.32
CA LYS A 326 -24.79 14.32 -1.78
C LYS A 326 -25.09 13.51 -3.04
N ILE A 327 -26.11 12.65 -2.97
CA ILE A 327 -26.52 11.78 -4.07
C ILE A 327 -27.98 12.06 -4.39
N THR A 328 -28.29 12.25 -5.67
CA THR A 328 -29.63 12.58 -6.16
C THR A 328 -29.98 11.66 -7.32
N GLU A 329 -31.16 11.00 -7.26
CA GLU A 329 -31.77 10.20 -8.34
C GLU A 329 -30.82 9.16 -8.99
N THR A 330 -29.90 8.56 -8.22
CA THR A 330 -28.86 7.68 -8.73
C THR A 330 -29.10 6.23 -8.29
N LEU A 331 -29.12 5.30 -9.24
CA LEU A 331 -29.09 3.86 -8.96
C LEU A 331 -27.65 3.45 -8.64
N LEU A 332 -27.43 2.88 -7.44
CA LEU A 332 -26.11 2.41 -6.98
C LEU A 332 -26.11 0.89 -6.85
N ASP A 333 -25.06 0.24 -7.36
CA ASP A 333 -24.80 -1.18 -7.19
C ASP A 333 -23.31 -1.42 -7.08
N LYS A 334 -22.84 -2.23 -6.09
CA LYS A 334 -21.43 -2.50 -5.85
C LYS A 334 -20.54 -1.25 -5.97
N THR A 335 -20.85 -0.22 -5.22
CA THR A 335 -20.21 1.09 -5.36
C THR A 335 -19.64 1.59 -4.04
N ILE A 336 -18.39 2.05 -4.06
CA ILE A 336 -17.76 2.77 -2.96
C ILE A 336 -17.73 4.26 -3.30
N ILE A 337 -18.25 5.12 -2.42
CA ILE A 337 -18.25 6.58 -2.59
C ILE A 337 -17.57 7.23 -1.41
N ALA A 338 -16.47 7.93 -1.67
CA ALA A 338 -15.74 8.69 -0.65
C ALA A 338 -16.49 9.99 -0.28
N GLU A 339 -16.00 10.68 0.75
CA GLU A 339 -16.64 11.89 1.31
C GLU A 339 -16.61 13.08 0.33
N GLY A 340 -17.61 13.93 0.43
CA GLY A 340 -17.69 15.21 -0.27
C GLY A 340 -18.08 15.14 -1.74
N CYS A 341 -18.60 14.00 -2.22
CA CYS A 341 -19.05 13.86 -3.60
C CYS A 341 -20.39 14.54 -3.84
N ILE A 342 -20.62 15.02 -5.07
CA ILE A 342 -21.89 15.54 -5.58
C ILE A 342 -22.25 14.71 -6.81
N VAL A 343 -23.27 13.84 -6.67
CA VAL A 343 -23.61 12.83 -7.66
C VAL A 343 -25.05 12.99 -8.10
N HIS A 344 -25.27 13.19 -9.41
CA HIS A 344 -26.55 13.24 -10.08
C HIS A 344 -26.65 12.18 -11.20
N ALA A 345 -25.83 11.15 -11.16
CA ALA A 345 -25.75 10.11 -12.18
C ALA A 345 -27.07 9.34 -12.30
N LYS A 346 -27.34 8.78 -13.46
CA LYS A 346 -28.43 7.82 -13.68
C LYS A 346 -28.13 6.48 -13.01
N LYS A 347 -26.89 5.98 -13.17
CA LYS A 347 -26.46 4.70 -12.61
C LYS A 347 -24.95 4.68 -12.36
N ILE A 348 -24.54 4.10 -11.24
CA ILE A 348 -23.14 3.77 -10.94
C ILE A 348 -23.11 2.32 -10.45
N SER A 349 -22.30 1.51 -11.09
CA SER A 349 -22.23 0.06 -10.81
C SER A 349 -20.80 -0.45 -10.91
N HIS A 350 -20.37 -1.23 -9.90
CA HIS A 350 -19.03 -1.79 -9.82
C HIS A 350 -17.95 -0.68 -9.99
N ALA A 351 -18.00 0.32 -9.12
CA ALA A 351 -17.18 1.51 -9.26
C ALA A 351 -16.74 2.11 -7.92
N VAL A 352 -15.60 2.78 -7.94
CA VAL A 352 -15.09 3.53 -6.79
C VAL A 352 -15.03 5.02 -7.14
N LEU A 353 -15.69 5.85 -6.35
CA LEU A 353 -15.66 7.31 -6.47
C LEU A 353 -14.82 7.92 -5.37
N GLY A 354 -13.73 8.58 -5.78
CA GLY A 354 -12.83 9.30 -4.88
C GLY A 354 -13.43 10.61 -4.36
N ILE A 355 -12.77 11.16 -3.36
CA ILE A 355 -13.21 12.38 -2.65
C ILE A 355 -13.53 13.53 -3.61
N ARG A 356 -14.62 14.28 -3.30
CA ARG A 356 -15.07 15.45 -4.05
C ARG A 356 -15.41 15.17 -5.52
N SER A 357 -15.70 13.93 -5.88
CA SER A 357 -16.16 13.64 -7.25
C SER A 357 -17.44 14.40 -7.55
N ARG A 358 -17.51 15.01 -8.73
CA ARG A 358 -18.70 15.66 -9.24
C ARG A 358 -19.15 14.94 -10.51
N ILE A 359 -20.37 14.39 -10.50
CA ILE A 359 -20.94 13.62 -11.60
C ILE A 359 -22.24 14.27 -12.04
N GLY A 360 -22.33 14.58 -13.33
CA GLY A 360 -23.47 15.23 -13.96
C GLY A 360 -24.67 14.30 -14.17
N LYS A 361 -25.80 14.94 -14.52
CA LYS A 361 -27.08 14.28 -14.69
C LYS A 361 -27.07 13.26 -15.82
N ASP A 362 -27.83 12.19 -15.65
CA ASP A 362 -28.03 11.10 -16.62
C ASP A 362 -26.76 10.34 -17.04
N THR A 363 -25.63 10.57 -16.33
CA THR A 363 -24.37 9.85 -16.57
C THR A 363 -24.43 8.43 -16.02
N VAL A 364 -23.85 7.48 -16.77
CA VAL A 364 -23.72 6.07 -16.40
C VAL A 364 -22.25 5.73 -16.23
N ILE A 365 -21.88 5.16 -15.08
CA ILE A 365 -20.52 4.73 -14.77
C ILE A 365 -20.57 3.26 -14.39
N THR A 366 -19.75 2.45 -15.06
CA THR A 366 -19.62 1.02 -14.81
C THR A 366 -18.15 0.63 -14.82
N ASN A 367 -17.78 -0.39 -14.04
CA ASN A 367 -16.43 -0.93 -14.00
C ASN A 367 -15.35 0.15 -14.02
N SER A 368 -15.39 1.12 -13.10
CA SER A 368 -14.53 2.29 -13.24
C SER A 368 -14.05 2.83 -11.91
N TYR A 369 -12.86 3.42 -11.93
CA TYR A 369 -12.30 4.12 -10.78
C TYR A 369 -12.15 5.62 -11.06
N ILE A 370 -12.89 6.44 -10.34
CA ILE A 370 -12.86 7.90 -10.42
C ILE A 370 -12.11 8.45 -9.21
N MET A 371 -10.93 9.04 -9.40
CA MET A 371 -10.06 9.49 -8.28
C MET A 371 -10.52 10.80 -7.61
N GLY A 372 -11.50 11.48 -8.21
CA GLY A 372 -12.09 12.73 -7.67
C GLY A 372 -11.21 13.96 -7.86
N THR A 373 -11.31 14.92 -6.93
CA THR A 373 -10.65 16.22 -7.07
C THR A 373 -9.88 16.63 -5.82
N ASP A 374 -8.88 17.51 -6.00
CA ASP A 374 -8.07 18.01 -4.90
C ASP A 374 -8.74 19.17 -4.13
N ARG A 375 -9.64 19.94 -4.80
CA ARG A 375 -10.44 21.03 -4.23
C ARG A 375 -11.83 21.12 -4.86
N TYR A 376 -12.75 21.81 -4.22
CA TYR A 376 -13.97 22.25 -4.86
C TYR A 376 -13.72 23.51 -5.71
N GLN A 377 -14.43 23.63 -6.81
CA GLN A 377 -14.61 24.92 -7.47
C GLN A 377 -15.75 25.69 -6.81
N THR A 378 -15.62 27.01 -6.66
CA THR A 378 -16.73 27.86 -6.21
C THR A 378 -17.76 27.99 -7.32
N LEU A 379 -18.98 28.47 -6.98
CA LEU A 379 -20.02 28.71 -7.99
C LEU A 379 -19.61 29.78 -9.00
N GLU A 380 -18.86 30.80 -8.54
CA GLU A 380 -18.30 31.86 -9.40
C GLU A 380 -17.23 31.28 -10.35
N GLU A 381 -16.33 30.43 -9.86
CA GLU A 381 -15.34 29.76 -10.70
C GLU A 381 -16.01 28.89 -11.78
N ILE A 382 -17.08 28.16 -11.42
CA ILE A 382 -17.82 27.33 -12.37
C ILE A 382 -18.52 28.20 -13.41
N ALA A 383 -19.21 29.28 -13.00
CA ALA A 383 -19.89 30.21 -13.90
C ALA A 383 -18.88 30.85 -14.87
N PHE A 384 -17.75 31.33 -14.36
CA PHE A 384 -16.69 31.92 -15.17
C PHE A 384 -16.11 30.94 -16.19
N GLU A 385 -15.86 29.68 -15.80
CA GLU A 385 -15.37 28.64 -16.72
C GLU A 385 -16.39 28.42 -17.86
N LEU A 386 -17.68 28.32 -17.52
CA LEU A 386 -18.76 28.13 -18.51
C LEU A 386 -18.91 29.31 -19.46
N GLU A 387 -18.84 30.55 -18.96
CA GLU A 387 -18.85 31.78 -19.79
C GLU A 387 -17.69 31.84 -20.79
N GLN A 388 -16.54 31.29 -20.40
CA GLN A 388 -15.36 31.18 -21.25
C GLN A 388 -15.40 29.94 -22.18
N GLY A 389 -16.50 29.21 -22.24
CA GLY A 389 -16.61 27.97 -23.01
C GLY A 389 -15.75 26.83 -22.51
N ARG A 390 -15.27 26.90 -21.26
CA ARG A 390 -14.44 25.88 -20.64
C ARG A 390 -15.27 24.96 -19.74
N LEU A 391 -14.79 23.72 -19.57
CA LEU A 391 -15.47 22.74 -18.73
C LEU A 391 -15.10 22.93 -17.25
N PRO A 392 -16.06 22.81 -16.31
CA PRO A 392 -15.77 22.70 -14.89
C PRO A 392 -15.12 21.34 -14.58
N VAL A 393 -14.46 21.27 -13.42
CA VAL A 393 -13.84 20.02 -12.95
C VAL A 393 -14.92 18.99 -12.57
N GLY A 394 -14.75 17.76 -13.04
CA GLY A 394 -15.66 16.64 -12.83
C GLY A 394 -16.09 15.98 -14.14
N ILE A 395 -17.16 15.21 -14.06
CA ILE A 395 -17.76 14.50 -15.20
C ILE A 395 -19.10 15.17 -15.52
N GLY A 396 -19.26 15.51 -16.79
CA GLY A 396 -20.45 16.18 -17.32
C GLY A 396 -21.70 15.32 -17.32
N GLU A 397 -22.72 15.78 -18.04
CA GLU A 397 -24.03 15.14 -18.16
C GLU A 397 -24.08 14.13 -19.31
N ARG A 398 -24.94 13.11 -19.21
CA ARG A 398 -25.22 12.09 -20.22
C ARG A 398 -23.97 11.35 -20.71
N CYS A 399 -22.95 11.24 -19.85
CA CYS A 399 -21.75 10.50 -20.17
C CYS A 399 -21.95 9.00 -19.96
N ILE A 400 -21.22 8.20 -20.71
CA ILE A 400 -21.10 6.75 -20.53
C ILE A 400 -19.62 6.46 -20.27
N ILE A 401 -19.32 5.92 -19.08
CA ILE A 401 -17.94 5.60 -18.69
C ILE A 401 -17.91 4.14 -18.26
N ASN A 402 -17.12 3.35 -18.94
CA ASN A 402 -16.96 1.93 -18.71
C ASN A 402 -15.50 1.53 -18.84
N ASN A 403 -15.03 0.64 -17.95
CA ASN A 403 -13.69 0.07 -17.92
C ASN A 403 -12.59 1.16 -17.99
N ALA A 404 -12.68 2.12 -17.07
CA ALA A 404 -11.82 3.30 -17.08
C ALA A 404 -11.32 3.73 -15.69
N ILE A 405 -10.16 4.36 -15.68
CA ILE A 405 -9.61 5.10 -14.56
C ILE A 405 -9.63 6.58 -14.93
N ILE A 406 -10.33 7.39 -14.15
CA ILE A 406 -10.32 8.86 -14.30
C ILE A 406 -9.46 9.43 -13.17
N ASP A 407 -8.28 9.92 -13.51
CA ASP A 407 -7.36 10.51 -12.54
C ASP A 407 -7.88 11.85 -12.01
N LYS A 408 -7.17 12.47 -11.11
CA LYS A 408 -7.62 13.66 -10.37
C LYS A 408 -7.77 14.90 -11.24
N ASN A 409 -8.77 15.71 -10.87
CA ASN A 409 -9.03 17.04 -11.42
C ASN A 409 -9.39 17.04 -12.92
N CYS A 410 -9.81 15.92 -13.48
CA CYS A 410 -10.24 15.85 -14.88
C CYS A 410 -11.46 16.71 -15.15
N LYS A 411 -11.51 17.29 -16.35
CA LYS A 411 -12.63 18.06 -16.89
C LYS A 411 -13.22 17.27 -18.05
N ILE A 412 -14.30 16.54 -17.81
CA ILE A 412 -14.97 15.71 -18.82
C ILE A 412 -16.29 16.39 -19.19
N GLY A 413 -16.45 16.68 -20.48
CA GLY A 413 -17.61 17.36 -21.03
C GLY A 413 -18.89 16.53 -21.00
N ASN A 414 -19.96 17.10 -21.54
CA ASN A 414 -21.24 16.40 -21.68
C ASN A 414 -21.20 15.41 -22.85
N ASP A 415 -22.05 14.39 -22.83
CA ASP A 415 -22.23 13.44 -23.91
C ASP A 415 -20.93 12.69 -24.30
N VAL A 416 -20.02 12.53 -23.34
CA VAL A 416 -18.75 11.81 -23.55
C VAL A 416 -18.99 10.31 -23.37
N SER A 417 -18.47 9.50 -24.30
CA SER A 417 -18.46 8.04 -24.20
C SER A 417 -17.03 7.54 -24.08
N ILE A 418 -16.70 6.90 -22.95
CA ILE A 418 -15.44 6.19 -22.72
C ILE A 418 -15.77 4.72 -22.50
N ASN A 419 -15.31 3.86 -23.41
CA ASN A 419 -15.63 2.44 -23.37
C ASN A 419 -14.33 1.62 -23.54
N GLY A 420 -13.61 1.39 -22.43
CA GLY A 420 -12.42 0.53 -22.42
C GLY A 420 -12.77 -0.92 -22.78
N GLY A 421 -11.83 -1.61 -23.39
CA GLY A 421 -11.94 -3.01 -23.78
C GLY A 421 -10.82 -3.44 -24.73
N ASP A 422 -10.78 -4.73 -25.06
CA ASP A 422 -9.76 -5.34 -25.93
C ASP A 422 -9.77 -4.82 -27.38
N HIS A 423 -10.78 -4.04 -27.75
CA HIS A 423 -10.86 -3.39 -29.06
C HIS A 423 -9.98 -2.15 -29.18
N LEU A 424 -9.42 -1.66 -28.07
CA LEU A 424 -8.53 -0.50 -28.04
C LEU A 424 -7.07 -0.95 -28.01
N GLU A 425 -6.25 -0.31 -28.83
CA GLU A 425 -4.81 -0.54 -28.83
C GLU A 425 -4.14 0.17 -27.64
N ASP A 426 -3.19 -0.50 -27.00
CA ASP A 426 -2.35 0.09 -25.97
C ASP A 426 -1.53 1.26 -26.52
N GLY A 427 -1.60 2.39 -25.85
CA GLY A 427 -0.91 3.59 -26.31
C GLY A 427 -1.12 4.83 -25.46
N ASP A 428 -0.43 5.90 -25.82
CA ASP A 428 -0.58 7.23 -25.24
C ASP A 428 -1.24 8.16 -26.26
N TYR A 429 -2.42 8.69 -25.89
CA TYR A 429 -3.28 9.51 -26.77
C TYR A 429 -3.36 10.98 -26.27
N GLY A 430 -2.34 11.45 -25.56
CA GLY A 430 -2.29 12.81 -25.05
C GLY A 430 -3.08 12.98 -23.74
N SER A 431 -4.40 13.21 -23.80
CA SER A 431 -5.24 13.38 -22.61
C SER A 431 -5.52 12.07 -21.88
N TYR A 432 -5.38 10.93 -22.53
CA TYR A 432 -5.57 9.61 -21.95
C TYR A 432 -4.53 8.62 -22.49
N ALA A 433 -4.44 7.48 -21.85
CA ALA A 433 -3.69 6.32 -22.31
C ALA A 433 -4.58 5.07 -22.22
N VAL A 434 -4.26 4.06 -23.03
CA VAL A 434 -4.87 2.73 -22.94
C VAL A 434 -3.79 1.75 -22.48
N LYS A 435 -4.12 0.92 -21.49
CA LYS A 435 -3.27 -0.14 -20.96
C LYS A 435 -4.11 -1.37 -20.65
N ASP A 436 -3.80 -2.48 -21.30
CA ASP A 436 -4.53 -3.75 -21.14
C ASP A 436 -6.05 -3.55 -21.31
N GLY A 437 -6.48 -2.78 -22.30
CA GLY A 437 -7.88 -2.43 -22.57
C GLY A 437 -8.50 -1.45 -21.55
N ILE A 438 -7.77 -0.96 -20.56
CA ILE A 438 -8.26 0.02 -19.57
C ILE A 438 -7.92 1.42 -20.05
N VAL A 439 -8.95 2.28 -20.18
CA VAL A 439 -8.74 3.71 -20.50
C VAL A 439 -8.36 4.48 -19.24
N VAL A 440 -7.18 5.10 -19.25
CA VAL A 440 -6.69 5.92 -18.15
C VAL A 440 -6.68 7.38 -18.57
N VAL A 441 -7.67 8.16 -18.15
CA VAL A 441 -7.70 9.62 -18.34
C VAL A 441 -6.71 10.23 -17.37
N LYS A 442 -5.74 10.98 -17.91
CA LYS A 442 -4.60 11.50 -17.16
C LYS A 442 -5.04 12.63 -16.21
N LYS A 443 -4.27 12.82 -15.15
CA LYS A 443 -4.48 13.90 -14.19
C LYS A 443 -4.55 15.27 -14.90
N ASP A 444 -5.50 16.11 -14.45
CA ASP A 444 -5.76 17.44 -14.98
C ASP A 444 -6.17 17.46 -16.49
N ALA A 445 -6.48 16.30 -17.08
CA ALA A 445 -6.86 16.20 -18.48
C ALA A 445 -8.23 16.82 -18.77
N HIS A 446 -8.36 17.27 -20.01
CA HIS A 446 -9.59 17.82 -20.57
C HIS A 446 -10.09 16.94 -21.71
N ILE A 447 -11.32 16.42 -21.58
CA ILE A 447 -12.02 15.63 -22.60
C ILE A 447 -13.23 16.45 -23.07
N PRO A 448 -13.23 16.93 -24.32
CA PRO A 448 -14.31 17.75 -24.88
C PRO A 448 -15.66 17.03 -24.90
N SER A 449 -16.76 17.80 -24.89
CA SER A 449 -18.11 17.24 -25.04
C SER A 449 -18.27 16.48 -26.36
N GLY A 450 -19.00 15.37 -26.32
CA GLY A 450 -19.26 14.51 -27.47
C GLY A 450 -18.06 13.62 -27.88
N THR A 451 -16.97 13.58 -27.11
CA THR A 451 -15.82 12.71 -27.40
C THR A 451 -16.20 11.24 -27.21
N ILE A 452 -15.78 10.39 -28.15
CA ILE A 452 -15.95 8.92 -28.10
C ILE A 452 -14.55 8.28 -28.06
N ILE A 453 -14.32 7.45 -27.06
CA ILE A 453 -13.08 6.69 -26.81
C ILE A 453 -13.47 5.22 -26.65
#